data_b2f800408d9487f3aa84471029564b59
#
_entry.id   b2f800408d9487f3aa84471029564b59
#
_cell.length_a   1.000
_cell.length_b   1.000
_cell.length_c   1.000
_cell.angle_alpha   90.00
_cell.angle_beta   90.00
_cell.angle_gamma   90.00
#
_symmetry.space_group_name_H-M   'P 1'
#
loop_
_entity.id
_entity.type
_entity.pdbx_description
1 polymer ?
#
loop_
_entity_poly.entity_id
_entity_poly.type
_entity_poly.pdbx_seq_one_letter_code
_entity_poly.pdbx_strand_id
1 'polypeptide(L)'
;MRITQGMYYKNLYGQNNSQLQSKLFDVNKQISSGLKIQYAHDDVLTFTDTMRLDNEISTIAQIKKSTESGYKMSNQTDTLLNEFDTSMTRTRTLLLQASNGSQSNDSMDAIAAELRGIESHFRNLANTSINGQFLFSGSAVTTKPIADDGTYMGNDQSIKSFLGSGVQQEYNLTGADLFLGEESLIKRKITTNVPNYSLTDKYPDFSDTSIDGTDVFITSASTIRDLM
;
A
#
# COMPACT_ATOMS: atom_id res chain seq x y z
N MET A 1 -1.34 53.47 -62.28
CA MET A 1 -2.68 52.86 -62.20
C MET A 1 -3.58 53.70 -61.31
N ARG A 2 -4.62 54.38 -61.87
CA ARG A 2 -5.63 55.06 -61.04
C ARG A 2 -6.61 54.05 -60.50
N ILE A 3 -6.59 53.81 -59.19
CA ILE A 3 -7.63 53.01 -58.50
C ILE A 3 -8.88 53.89 -58.51
N THR A 4 -9.92 53.48 -59.26
CA THR A 4 -11.21 54.21 -59.31
C THR A 4 -11.91 53.97 -57.96
N GLN A 5 -12.60 54.99 -57.45
CA GLN A 5 -13.30 54.99 -56.16
C GLN A 5 -14.24 53.78 -56.03
N GLY A 6 -14.85 53.28 -57.10
CA GLY A 6 -15.68 52.05 -57.14
C GLY A 6 -14.91 50.77 -56.94
N MET A 7 -13.64 50.71 -57.40
CA MET A 7 -12.77 49.58 -57.17
C MET A 7 -12.34 49.44 -55.67
N TYR A 8 -12.09 50.61 -55.06
CA TYR A 8 -11.78 50.70 -53.64
C TYR A 8 -12.92 50.15 -52.75
N TYR A 9 -14.12 50.64 -52.97
CA TYR A 9 -15.30 50.14 -52.24
C TYR A 9 -15.60 48.69 -52.48
N LYS A 10 -15.49 48.20 -53.71
CA LYS A 10 -15.70 46.81 -54.03
C LYS A 10 -14.69 45.86 -53.31
N ASN A 11 -13.43 46.28 -53.23
CA ASN A 11 -12.40 45.55 -52.50
C ASN A 11 -12.65 45.61 -51.00
N LEU A 12 -13.00 46.76 -50.45
CA LEU A 12 -13.28 46.92 -49.02
C LEU A 12 -14.50 46.13 -48.59
N TYR A 13 -15.59 46.15 -49.34
CA TYR A 13 -16.78 45.34 -49.08
C TYR A 13 -16.49 43.82 -49.24
N GLY A 14 -15.71 43.44 -50.23
CA GLY A 14 -15.30 42.07 -50.45
C GLY A 14 -14.47 41.52 -49.31
N GLN A 15 -13.48 42.28 -48.83
CA GLN A 15 -12.65 41.89 -47.68
C GLN A 15 -13.45 41.81 -46.38
N ASN A 16 -14.30 42.83 -46.13
CA ASN A 16 -15.14 42.81 -44.91
C ASN A 16 -16.13 41.65 -44.93
N ASN A 17 -16.73 41.34 -46.07
CA ASN A 17 -17.67 40.20 -46.18
C ASN A 17 -16.94 38.85 -45.98
N SER A 18 -15.74 38.68 -46.55
CA SER A 18 -14.92 37.50 -46.36
C SER A 18 -14.50 37.31 -44.90
N GLN A 19 -14.10 38.41 -44.22
CA GLN A 19 -13.77 38.37 -42.78
C GLN A 19 -15.00 38.02 -41.92
N LEU A 20 -16.17 38.58 -42.28
CA LEU A 20 -17.40 38.26 -41.56
C LEU A 20 -17.81 36.80 -41.71
N GLN A 21 -17.72 36.24 -42.93
CA GLN A 21 -17.98 34.84 -43.20
C GLN A 21 -17.02 33.92 -42.44
N SER A 22 -15.72 34.25 -42.39
CA SER A 22 -14.74 33.51 -41.63
C SER A 22 -15.08 33.49 -40.13
N LYS A 23 -15.39 34.65 -39.55
CA LYS A 23 -15.80 34.74 -38.13
C LYS A 23 -17.08 33.99 -37.84
N LEU A 24 -18.08 34.02 -38.73
CA LEU A 24 -19.30 33.24 -38.58
C LEU A 24 -19.04 31.74 -38.63
N PHE A 25 -18.14 31.28 -39.50
CA PHE A 25 -17.72 29.89 -39.57
C PHE A 25 -17.02 29.44 -38.27
N ASP A 26 -16.10 30.26 -37.74
CA ASP A 26 -15.39 29.98 -36.48
C ASP A 26 -16.37 29.93 -35.31
N VAL A 27 -17.29 30.88 -35.18
CA VAL A 27 -18.31 30.87 -34.13
C VAL A 27 -19.25 29.66 -34.25
N ASN A 28 -19.68 29.32 -35.46
CA ASN A 28 -20.54 28.15 -35.70
C ASN A 28 -19.83 26.85 -35.32
N LYS A 29 -18.54 26.76 -35.64
CA LYS A 29 -17.66 25.64 -35.25
C LYS A 29 -17.51 25.55 -33.72
N GLN A 30 -17.31 26.68 -33.03
CA GLN A 30 -17.22 26.76 -31.57
C GLN A 30 -18.55 26.33 -30.91
N ILE A 31 -19.69 26.78 -31.42
CA ILE A 31 -21.01 26.40 -30.92
C ILE A 31 -21.26 24.89 -31.12
N SER A 32 -20.92 24.37 -32.30
CA SER A 32 -21.12 22.98 -32.67
C SER A 32 -20.25 22.02 -31.84
N SER A 33 -19.01 22.42 -31.53
CA SER A 33 -18.07 21.60 -30.73
C SER A 33 -18.19 21.81 -29.21
N GLY A 34 -18.81 22.93 -28.78
CA GLY A 34 -18.83 23.36 -27.38
C GLY A 34 -17.46 23.81 -26.85
N LEU A 35 -16.43 23.85 -27.71
CA LEU A 35 -15.07 24.23 -27.35
C LEU A 35 -14.69 25.56 -27.96
N LYS A 36 -14.12 26.45 -27.15
CA LYS A 36 -13.62 27.77 -27.62
C LYS A 36 -12.39 27.62 -28.53
N ILE A 37 -11.55 26.63 -28.20
CA ILE A 37 -10.31 26.33 -28.94
C ILE A 37 -10.37 24.84 -29.31
N GLN A 38 -10.19 24.54 -30.59
CA GLN A 38 -10.27 23.18 -31.10
C GLN A 38 -8.91 22.66 -31.57
N TYR A 39 -8.07 23.56 -32.05
CA TYR A 39 -6.74 23.23 -32.55
C TYR A 39 -5.66 24.11 -31.91
N ALA A 40 -4.46 23.53 -31.78
CA ALA A 40 -3.31 24.20 -31.21
C ALA A 40 -2.95 25.52 -31.95
N HIS A 41 -3.27 25.63 -33.22
CA HIS A 41 -2.97 26.85 -34.01
C HIS A 41 -3.98 28.00 -33.77
N ASP A 42 -5.14 27.73 -33.16
CA ASP A 42 -6.13 28.77 -32.86
C ASP A 42 -5.61 29.68 -31.72
N ASP A 43 -5.03 29.13 -30.69
CA ASP A 43 -4.34 29.82 -29.59
C ASP A 43 -3.41 28.83 -28.88
N VAL A 44 -2.13 28.91 -29.21
CA VAL A 44 -1.11 27.96 -28.69
C VAL A 44 -0.99 28.04 -27.17
N LEU A 45 -1.06 29.24 -26.59
CA LEU A 45 -0.90 29.43 -25.14
C LEU A 45 -2.05 28.77 -24.37
N THR A 46 -3.28 29.12 -24.74
CA THR A 46 -4.50 28.62 -24.10
C THR A 46 -4.64 27.11 -24.36
N PHE A 47 -4.25 26.59 -25.53
CA PHE A 47 -4.23 25.17 -25.81
C PHE A 47 -3.26 24.42 -24.91
N THR A 48 -2.04 24.94 -24.73
CA THR A 48 -1.02 24.35 -23.85
C THR A 48 -1.48 24.33 -22.40
N ASP A 49 -2.08 25.43 -21.92
CA ASP A 49 -2.64 25.52 -20.56
C ASP A 49 -3.79 24.52 -20.37
N THR A 50 -4.67 24.36 -21.35
CA THR A 50 -5.76 23.39 -21.30
C THR A 50 -5.21 21.95 -21.21
N MET A 51 -4.23 21.60 -22.05
CA MET A 51 -3.59 20.29 -22.02
C MET A 51 -2.91 20.00 -20.68
N ARG A 52 -2.28 21.02 -20.07
CA ARG A 52 -1.67 20.91 -18.75
C ARG A 52 -2.73 20.63 -17.67
N LEU A 53 -3.82 21.39 -17.70
CA LEU A 53 -4.94 21.23 -16.76
C LEU A 53 -5.62 19.86 -16.92
N ASP A 54 -5.84 19.41 -18.15
CA ASP A 54 -6.42 18.08 -18.43
C ASP A 54 -5.53 16.95 -17.91
N ASN A 55 -4.21 17.07 -18.06
CA ASN A 55 -3.27 16.13 -17.48
C ASN A 55 -3.31 16.14 -15.94
N GLU A 56 -3.41 17.32 -15.33
CA GLU A 56 -3.52 17.48 -13.89
C GLU A 56 -4.83 16.88 -13.36
N ILE A 57 -5.95 17.15 -14.02
CA ILE A 57 -7.26 16.54 -13.70
C ILE A 57 -7.21 15.02 -13.80
N SER A 58 -6.62 14.47 -14.86
CA SER A 58 -6.45 13.04 -15.04
C SER A 58 -5.60 12.43 -13.94
N THR A 59 -4.50 13.10 -13.57
CA THR A 59 -3.62 12.66 -12.48
C THR A 59 -4.36 12.66 -11.14
N ILE A 60 -5.09 13.72 -10.83
CA ILE A 60 -5.90 13.83 -9.60
C ILE A 60 -7.00 12.75 -9.59
N ALA A 61 -7.65 12.49 -10.71
CA ALA A 61 -8.66 11.43 -10.82
C ALA A 61 -8.06 10.04 -10.56
N GLN A 62 -6.85 9.78 -11.05
CA GLN A 62 -6.13 8.54 -10.79
C GLN A 62 -5.73 8.42 -9.31
N ILE A 63 -5.21 9.48 -8.71
CA ILE A 63 -4.86 9.54 -7.28
C ILE A 63 -6.11 9.25 -6.45
N LYS A 64 -7.23 9.92 -6.74
CA LYS A 64 -8.50 9.70 -6.06
C LYS A 64 -8.92 8.23 -6.09
N LYS A 65 -8.91 7.61 -7.27
CA LYS A 65 -9.26 6.19 -7.44
C LYS A 65 -8.33 5.27 -6.64
N SER A 66 -7.04 5.55 -6.64
CA SER A 66 -6.04 4.79 -5.88
C SER A 66 -6.27 4.93 -4.37
N THR A 67 -6.52 6.16 -3.90
CA THR A 67 -6.83 6.43 -2.48
C THR A 67 -8.12 5.75 -2.03
N GLU A 68 -9.17 5.77 -2.85
CA GLU A 68 -10.43 5.07 -2.56
C GLU A 68 -10.23 3.55 -2.46
N SER A 69 -9.37 2.98 -3.31
CA SER A 69 -9.04 1.56 -3.25
C SER A 69 -8.24 1.22 -1.98
N GLY A 70 -7.25 2.04 -1.64
CA GLY A 70 -6.48 1.91 -0.40
C GLY A 70 -7.36 2.02 0.85
N TYR A 71 -8.29 2.98 0.86
CA TYR A 71 -9.23 3.16 1.96
C TYR A 71 -10.13 1.92 2.17
N LYS A 72 -10.67 1.35 1.08
CA LYS A 72 -11.46 0.11 1.15
C LYS A 72 -10.64 -1.05 1.70
N MET A 73 -9.40 -1.18 1.25
CA MET A 73 -8.48 -2.23 1.70
C MET A 73 -8.15 -2.07 3.19
N SER A 74 -7.84 -0.86 3.65
CA SER A 74 -7.58 -0.55 5.07
C SER A 74 -8.78 -0.85 5.95
N ASN A 75 -9.98 -0.42 5.57
CA ASN A 75 -11.20 -0.70 6.34
C ASN A 75 -11.48 -2.19 6.47
N GLN A 76 -11.28 -2.95 5.39
CA GLN A 76 -11.47 -4.40 5.45
C GLN A 76 -10.40 -5.06 6.32
N THR A 77 -9.15 -4.60 6.21
CA THR A 77 -8.06 -5.07 7.08
C THR A 77 -8.38 -4.82 8.55
N ASP A 78 -8.88 -3.64 8.91
CA ASP A 78 -9.29 -3.31 10.26
C ASP A 78 -10.41 -4.24 10.78
N THR A 79 -11.42 -4.50 9.94
CA THR A 79 -12.49 -5.45 10.27
C THR A 79 -11.93 -6.84 10.54
N LEU A 80 -11.03 -7.33 9.69
CA LEU A 80 -10.41 -8.65 9.85
C LEU A 80 -9.51 -8.71 11.10
N LEU A 81 -8.76 -7.64 11.40
CA LEU A 81 -7.94 -7.58 12.61
C LEU A 81 -8.79 -7.66 13.87
N ASN A 82 -9.97 -7.03 13.91
CA ASN A 82 -10.92 -7.16 15.00
C ASN A 82 -11.44 -8.60 15.14
N GLU A 83 -11.68 -9.30 14.04
CA GLU A 83 -12.06 -10.73 14.06
C GLU A 83 -10.90 -11.62 14.53
N PHE A 84 -9.66 -11.31 14.15
CA PHE A 84 -8.47 -11.97 14.66
C PHE A 84 -8.35 -11.79 16.18
N ASP A 85 -8.48 -10.56 16.69
CA ASP A 85 -8.39 -10.27 18.13
C ASP A 85 -9.46 -11.03 18.92
N THR A 86 -10.69 -11.04 18.44
CA THR A 86 -11.79 -11.79 19.05
C THR A 86 -11.47 -13.29 19.12
N SER A 87 -10.97 -13.85 18.03
CA SER A 87 -10.64 -15.28 17.93
C SER A 87 -9.41 -15.63 18.78
N MET A 88 -8.43 -14.73 18.88
CA MET A 88 -7.27 -14.88 19.78
C MET A 88 -7.68 -14.84 21.25
N THR A 89 -8.59 -13.95 21.62
CA THR A 89 -9.16 -13.89 22.96
C THR A 89 -9.91 -15.18 23.32
N ARG A 90 -10.66 -15.75 22.38
CA ARG A 90 -11.32 -17.04 22.56
C ARG A 90 -10.31 -18.16 22.71
N THR A 91 -9.28 -18.20 21.88
CA THR A 91 -8.17 -19.17 21.97
C THR A 91 -7.51 -19.13 23.36
N ARG A 92 -7.20 -17.91 23.85
CA ARG A 92 -6.62 -17.71 25.19
C ARG A 92 -7.54 -18.27 26.28
N THR A 93 -8.84 -18.03 26.19
CA THR A 93 -9.82 -18.52 27.16
C THR A 93 -9.87 -20.06 27.19
N LEU A 94 -9.87 -20.67 26.00
CA LEU A 94 -9.86 -22.14 25.87
C LEU A 94 -8.56 -22.77 26.44
N LEU A 95 -7.41 -22.11 26.16
CA LEU A 95 -6.13 -22.58 26.70
C LEU A 95 -6.07 -22.47 28.23
N LEU A 96 -6.61 -21.38 28.81
CA LEU A 96 -6.73 -21.24 30.26
C LEU A 96 -7.67 -22.29 30.85
N GLN A 97 -8.78 -22.59 30.17
CA GLN A 97 -9.70 -23.64 30.57
C GLN A 97 -9.02 -25.01 30.51
N ALA A 98 -8.28 -25.32 29.47
CA ALA A 98 -7.53 -26.58 29.32
C ALA A 98 -6.43 -26.70 30.38
N SER A 99 -5.79 -25.59 30.75
CA SER A 99 -4.73 -25.56 31.80
C SER A 99 -5.25 -25.84 33.22
N ASN A 100 -6.55 -25.67 33.45
CA ASN A 100 -7.16 -26.02 34.73
C ASN A 100 -7.31 -27.51 34.82
N GLY A 101 -6.54 -28.17 35.69
CA GLY A 101 -6.39 -29.65 35.82
C GLY A 101 -7.66 -30.41 36.25
N SER A 102 -8.84 -29.80 36.26
CA SER A 102 -10.12 -30.39 36.60
C SER A 102 -10.96 -30.85 35.38
N GLN A 103 -10.39 -30.76 34.18
CA GLN A 103 -11.12 -31.11 32.96
C GLN A 103 -11.11 -32.61 32.70
N SER A 104 -12.26 -33.20 32.31
CA SER A 104 -12.36 -34.56 31.84
C SER A 104 -11.74 -34.70 30.44
N ASN A 105 -11.40 -35.91 30.03
CA ASN A 105 -10.88 -36.23 28.71
C ASN A 105 -11.84 -35.72 27.61
N ASP A 106 -13.15 -35.95 27.76
CA ASP A 106 -14.17 -35.52 26.82
C ASP A 106 -14.20 -33.99 26.71
N SER A 107 -14.00 -33.24 27.81
CA SER A 107 -13.87 -31.78 27.78
C SER A 107 -12.61 -31.32 27.05
N MET A 108 -11.50 -32.01 27.23
CA MET A 108 -10.24 -31.71 26.54
C MET A 108 -10.36 -31.98 25.04
N ASP A 109 -11.05 -33.05 24.63
CA ASP A 109 -11.31 -33.35 23.24
C ASP A 109 -12.22 -32.27 22.58
N ALA A 110 -13.22 -31.80 23.32
CA ALA A 110 -14.07 -30.69 22.85
C ALA A 110 -13.28 -29.37 22.66
N ILE A 111 -12.42 -29.03 23.64
CA ILE A 111 -11.53 -27.87 23.53
C ILE A 111 -10.59 -28.00 22.33
N ALA A 112 -10.00 -29.18 22.14
CA ALA A 112 -9.13 -29.43 20.98
C ALA A 112 -9.87 -29.32 19.65
N ALA A 113 -11.11 -29.77 19.57
CA ALA A 113 -11.95 -29.60 18.36
C ALA A 113 -12.27 -28.14 18.10
N GLU A 114 -12.59 -27.36 19.15
CA GLU A 114 -12.84 -25.92 19.00
C GLU A 114 -11.58 -25.17 18.57
N LEU A 115 -10.41 -25.47 19.10
CA LEU A 115 -9.14 -24.87 18.70
C LEU A 115 -8.81 -25.14 17.21
N ARG A 116 -9.06 -26.37 16.72
CA ARG A 116 -8.91 -26.69 15.29
C ARG A 116 -9.90 -25.88 14.43
N GLY A 117 -11.11 -25.64 14.94
CA GLY A 117 -12.09 -24.78 14.29
C GLY A 117 -11.59 -23.33 14.17
N ILE A 118 -11.03 -22.80 15.25
CA ILE A 118 -10.44 -21.46 15.28
C ILE A 118 -9.22 -21.37 14.35
N GLU A 119 -8.35 -22.38 14.31
CA GLU A 119 -7.23 -22.42 13.36
C GLU A 119 -7.71 -22.34 11.90
N SER A 120 -8.73 -23.13 11.56
CA SER A 120 -9.33 -23.07 10.23
C SER A 120 -9.94 -21.71 9.94
N HIS A 121 -10.57 -21.07 10.92
CA HIS A 121 -11.11 -19.72 10.82
C HIS A 121 -10.00 -18.68 10.57
N PHE A 122 -8.91 -18.74 11.32
CA PHE A 122 -7.74 -17.87 11.08
C PHE A 122 -7.19 -18.00 9.67
N ARG A 123 -7.08 -19.23 9.18
CA ARG A 123 -6.60 -19.48 7.81
C ARG A 123 -7.54 -18.85 6.77
N ASN A 124 -8.84 -18.90 6.99
CA ASN A 124 -9.82 -18.29 6.11
C ASN A 124 -9.74 -16.76 6.17
N LEU A 125 -9.62 -16.17 7.35
CA LEU A 125 -9.43 -14.73 7.52
C LEU A 125 -8.15 -14.25 6.82
N ALA A 126 -7.03 -14.95 7.02
CA ALA A 126 -5.75 -14.64 6.40
C ALA A 126 -5.82 -14.70 4.87
N ASN A 127 -6.64 -15.60 4.32
CA ASN A 127 -6.84 -15.78 2.88
C ASN A 127 -7.99 -14.92 2.31
N THR A 128 -8.46 -13.92 3.05
CA THR A 128 -9.51 -13.03 2.55
C THR A 128 -9.00 -12.17 1.41
N SER A 129 -9.81 -12.03 0.37
CA SER A 129 -9.51 -11.21 -0.80
C SER A 129 -10.62 -10.21 -1.10
N ILE A 130 -10.25 -9.06 -1.66
CA ILE A 130 -11.15 -8.03 -2.18
C ILE A 130 -10.87 -7.87 -3.67
N ASN A 131 -11.90 -7.99 -4.50
CA ASN A 131 -11.78 -7.88 -5.95
C ASN A 131 -10.69 -8.80 -6.55
N GLY A 132 -10.47 -9.98 -5.95
CA GLY A 132 -9.46 -10.95 -6.38
C GLY A 132 -8.03 -10.62 -5.91
N GLN A 133 -7.85 -9.63 -5.05
CA GLN A 133 -6.57 -9.28 -4.44
C GLN A 133 -6.57 -9.70 -2.98
N PHE A 134 -5.60 -10.50 -2.57
CA PHE A 134 -5.43 -10.90 -1.19
C PHE A 134 -4.88 -9.76 -0.35
N LEU A 135 -5.42 -9.61 0.87
CA LEU A 135 -5.10 -8.49 1.75
C LEU A 135 -3.72 -8.63 2.41
N PHE A 136 -3.35 -9.85 2.78
CA PHE A 136 -2.16 -10.14 3.59
C PHE A 136 -1.00 -10.75 2.79
N SER A 137 -1.05 -10.76 1.47
CA SER A 137 0.02 -11.31 0.62
C SER A 137 1.16 -10.34 0.31
N GLY A 138 1.16 -9.14 0.91
CA GLY A 138 2.10 -8.09 0.58
C GLY A 138 1.84 -7.52 -0.82
N SER A 139 2.88 -7.32 -1.63
CA SER A 139 2.75 -6.87 -3.02
C SER A 139 2.36 -7.99 -3.99
N ALA A 140 2.43 -9.26 -3.57
CA ALA A 140 2.02 -10.43 -4.38
C ALA A 140 0.50 -10.68 -4.30
N VAL A 141 -0.31 -9.67 -4.57
CA VAL A 141 -1.77 -9.62 -4.34
C VAL A 141 -2.59 -10.75 -4.98
N THR A 142 -2.04 -11.47 -5.95
CA THR A 142 -2.69 -12.60 -6.61
C THR A 142 -2.34 -13.95 -5.99
N THR A 143 -1.38 -13.98 -5.06
CA THR A 143 -0.93 -15.21 -4.40
C THR A 143 -1.68 -15.40 -3.10
N LYS A 144 -2.21 -16.60 -2.86
CA LYS A 144 -2.87 -16.96 -1.61
C LYS A 144 -1.88 -16.85 -0.44
N PRO A 145 -2.14 -16.03 0.60
CA PRO A 145 -1.19 -15.78 1.67
C PRO A 145 -0.79 -17.02 2.46
N ILE A 146 -1.76 -17.83 2.88
CA ILE A 146 -1.53 -19.03 3.66
C ILE A 146 -1.92 -20.25 2.81
N ALA A 147 -0.94 -21.09 2.52
CA ALA A 147 -1.15 -22.37 1.84
C ALA A 147 -1.90 -23.38 2.72
N ASP A 148 -2.31 -24.50 2.13
CA ASP A 148 -3.10 -25.51 2.86
C ASP A 148 -2.27 -26.25 3.93
N ASP A 149 -0.95 -26.23 3.80
CA ASP A 149 0.01 -26.75 4.77
C ASP A 149 0.34 -25.75 5.92
N GLY A 150 -0.23 -24.54 5.85
CA GLY A 150 0.00 -23.48 6.84
C GLY A 150 1.20 -22.57 6.55
N THR A 151 1.94 -22.83 5.46
CA THR A 151 3.07 -21.97 5.09
C THR A 151 2.61 -20.61 4.53
N TYR A 152 3.36 -19.55 4.86
CA TYR A 152 3.13 -18.24 4.30
C TYR A 152 3.80 -18.12 2.94
N MET A 153 3.01 -17.78 1.91
CA MET A 153 3.41 -17.69 0.50
C MET A 153 3.43 -16.24 -0.04
N GLY A 154 3.09 -15.27 0.79
CA GLY A 154 3.16 -13.86 0.46
C GLY A 154 4.59 -13.32 0.52
N ASN A 155 4.72 -12.01 0.36
CA ASN A 155 5.99 -11.31 0.56
C ASN A 155 5.85 -10.20 1.63
N ASP A 156 6.97 -9.59 1.99
CA ASP A 156 7.11 -8.53 3.00
C ASP A 156 6.99 -7.11 2.42
N GLN A 157 6.73 -7.00 1.11
CA GLN A 157 6.70 -5.70 0.45
C GLN A 157 5.32 -5.05 0.56
N SER A 158 5.31 -3.83 1.10
CA SER A 158 4.10 -3.00 1.18
C SER A 158 3.70 -2.45 -0.18
N ILE A 159 2.38 -2.30 -0.38
CA ILE A 159 1.83 -1.64 -1.56
C ILE A 159 1.77 -0.14 -1.28
N LYS A 160 2.31 0.65 -2.23
CA LYS A 160 2.38 2.11 -2.13
C LYS A 160 1.37 2.76 -3.05
N SER A 161 0.66 3.76 -2.54
CA SER A 161 -0.21 4.63 -3.31
C SER A 161 0.40 6.01 -3.42
N PHE A 162 0.29 6.61 -4.60
CA PHE A 162 0.65 8.02 -4.80
C PHE A 162 -0.51 8.90 -4.30
N LEU A 163 -0.22 9.78 -3.33
CA LEU A 163 -1.17 10.74 -2.76
C LEU A 163 -1.04 12.13 -3.37
N GLY A 164 -0.01 12.38 -4.17
CA GLY A 164 0.27 13.66 -4.78
C GLY A 164 1.63 13.69 -5.45
N SER A 165 2.12 14.87 -5.76
CA SER A 165 3.41 15.07 -6.43
C SER A 165 4.57 14.51 -5.61
N GLY A 166 4.94 13.25 -5.88
CA GLY A 166 6.08 12.58 -5.25
C GLY A 166 5.83 11.97 -3.86
N VAL A 167 4.63 12.11 -3.29
CA VAL A 167 4.30 11.51 -1.98
C VAL A 167 3.70 10.13 -2.20
N GLN A 168 4.37 9.13 -1.64
CA GLN A 168 3.91 7.73 -1.60
C GLN A 168 3.56 7.36 -0.16
N GLN A 169 2.45 6.67 0.02
CA GLN A 169 2.04 6.11 1.31
C GLN A 169 1.73 4.63 1.17
N GLU A 170 2.19 3.85 2.11
CA GLU A 170 1.84 2.45 2.27
C GLU A 170 0.45 2.34 2.88
N TYR A 171 -0.37 1.42 2.38
CA TYR A 171 -1.75 1.27 2.83
C TYR A 171 -2.16 -0.18 3.13
N ASN A 172 -1.26 -1.13 2.95
CA ASN A 172 -1.51 -2.52 3.31
C ASN A 172 -0.65 -2.95 4.49
N LEU A 173 -1.17 -3.88 5.27
CA LEU A 173 -0.42 -4.63 6.27
C LEU A 173 0.01 -5.94 5.61
N THR A 174 1.30 -6.28 5.71
CA THR A 174 1.79 -7.53 5.15
C THR A 174 1.49 -8.71 6.08
N GLY A 175 1.22 -9.88 5.51
CA GLY A 175 1.05 -11.07 6.34
C GLY A 175 2.37 -11.53 6.98
N ALA A 176 3.51 -11.14 6.41
CA ALA A 176 4.81 -11.38 7.02
C ALA A 176 4.89 -10.68 8.39
N ASP A 177 4.52 -9.41 8.46
CA ASP A 177 4.52 -8.63 9.71
C ASP A 177 3.50 -9.17 10.73
N LEU A 178 2.33 -9.64 10.24
CA LEU A 178 1.24 -10.07 11.09
C LEU A 178 1.40 -11.50 11.60
N PHE A 179 1.80 -12.46 10.75
CA PHE A 179 1.79 -13.89 11.05
C PHE A 179 3.15 -14.45 11.42
N LEU A 180 4.24 -13.91 10.85
CA LEU A 180 5.57 -14.45 11.11
C LEU A 180 6.23 -13.75 12.30
N GLY A 181 5.71 -12.61 12.71
CA GLY A 181 6.32 -11.78 13.74
C GLY A 181 7.72 -11.38 13.31
N GLU A 182 8.04 -10.14 13.23
CA GLU A 182 9.42 -9.78 12.94
C GLU A 182 10.35 -10.29 14.04
N GLU A 183 11.28 -11.17 13.71
CA GLU A 183 12.55 -11.20 14.44
C GLU A 183 13.19 -9.80 14.51
N SER A 184 12.81 -8.90 13.62
CA SER A 184 13.29 -7.52 13.55
C SER A 184 12.71 -6.60 14.63
N LEU A 185 11.55 -6.92 15.25
CA LEU A 185 11.07 -6.17 16.42
C LEU A 185 11.98 -6.36 17.64
N ILE A 186 12.80 -7.41 17.67
CA ILE A 186 13.85 -7.63 18.68
C ILE A 186 15.16 -6.97 18.26
N LYS A 187 15.29 -6.49 17.01
CA LYS A 187 16.35 -5.54 16.63
C LYS A 187 16.06 -4.14 17.18
N ARG A 188 15.69 -4.03 18.44
CA ARG A 188 16.04 -2.86 19.21
C ARG A 188 17.54 -2.84 19.22
N LYS A 189 18.14 -2.05 18.32
CA LYS A 189 19.51 -1.67 18.40
C LYS A 189 19.71 -1.09 19.79
N ILE A 190 20.16 -1.91 20.72
CA ILE A 190 20.65 -1.43 22.00
C ILE A 190 21.94 -0.69 21.65
N THR A 191 21.82 0.59 21.32
CA THR A 191 22.95 1.48 21.28
C THR A 191 23.36 1.68 22.71
N THR A 192 24.20 0.78 23.20
CA THR A 192 24.94 1.06 24.42
C THR A 192 25.97 2.12 24.04
N ASN A 193 26.11 3.17 24.84
CA ASN A 193 27.21 4.15 24.73
C ASN A 193 28.56 3.53 25.05
N VAL A 194 28.65 2.22 25.10
CA VAL A 194 29.88 1.48 25.37
C VAL A 194 30.40 0.98 24.02
N PRO A 195 31.49 1.57 23.52
CA PRO A 195 32.10 1.10 22.28
C PRO A 195 32.67 -0.31 22.51
N ASN A 196 32.24 -1.25 21.62
CA ASN A 196 32.79 -2.60 21.49
C ASN A 196 33.07 -3.32 22.82
N TYR A 197 31.98 -3.75 23.47
CA TYR A 197 32.10 -4.56 24.67
C TYR A 197 32.46 -6.00 24.27
N SER A 198 33.73 -6.38 24.49
CA SER A 198 34.14 -7.78 24.45
C SER A 198 33.77 -8.42 25.79
N LEU A 199 32.90 -9.43 25.77
CA LEU A 199 32.58 -10.20 26.99
C LEU A 199 33.83 -10.89 27.59
N THR A 200 34.81 -11.20 26.76
CA THR A 200 36.05 -11.87 27.16
C THR A 200 36.95 -10.97 28.04
N ASP A 201 36.90 -9.65 27.87
CA ASP A 201 37.73 -8.74 28.65
C ASP A 201 37.27 -8.53 30.09
N LYS A 202 35.98 -8.75 30.36
CA LYS A 202 35.39 -8.45 31.67
C LYS A 202 34.95 -9.68 32.48
N TYR A 203 34.77 -10.81 31.86
CA TYR A 203 34.38 -12.07 32.51
C TYR A 203 35.29 -13.20 32.06
N PRO A 204 36.59 -13.20 32.54
CA PRO A 204 37.53 -14.24 32.18
C PRO A 204 37.11 -15.65 32.65
N ASP A 205 36.14 -15.75 33.55
CA ASP A 205 35.60 -17.00 34.05
C ASP A 205 34.35 -17.53 33.28
N PHE A 206 33.99 -16.89 32.15
CA PHE A 206 32.93 -17.42 31.30
C PHE A 206 33.48 -18.64 30.59
N SER A 207 33.33 -19.78 31.26
CA SER A 207 33.85 -21.07 30.83
C SER A 207 32.95 -21.75 29.76
N ASP A 208 32.48 -21.01 28.82
CA ASP A 208 31.94 -21.60 27.62
C ASP A 208 33.11 -22.00 26.72
N THR A 209 33.36 -23.29 26.67
CA THR A 209 34.45 -23.90 25.90
C THR A 209 34.25 -23.73 24.37
N SER A 210 33.15 -23.17 23.93
CA SER A 210 32.92 -22.85 22.54
C SER A 210 33.60 -21.48 22.14
N ILE A 211 34.08 -20.72 23.14
CA ILE A 211 34.72 -19.43 22.94
C ILE A 211 36.22 -19.64 23.00
N ASP A 212 36.77 -20.03 21.90
CA ASP A 212 38.22 -20.25 21.71
C ASP A 212 39.00 -18.91 21.65
N GLY A 213 38.82 -18.07 22.66
CA GLY A 213 39.55 -16.79 22.75
C GLY A 213 39.18 -15.73 21.72
N THR A 214 38.08 -15.94 21.02
CA THR A 214 37.53 -14.97 20.05
C THR A 214 36.46 -14.12 20.70
N ASP A 215 36.42 -12.84 20.38
CA ASP A 215 35.44 -11.89 20.88
C ASP A 215 34.00 -12.41 20.62
N VAL A 216 33.21 -12.56 21.67
CA VAL A 216 31.78 -12.92 21.53
C VAL A 216 30.98 -11.66 21.36
N PHE A 217 30.47 -11.48 20.16
CA PHE A 217 29.55 -10.40 19.88
C PHE A 217 28.13 -10.83 20.19
N ILE A 218 27.35 -9.97 20.85
CA ILE A 218 25.92 -10.16 20.99
C ILE A 218 25.31 -10.08 19.59
N THR A 219 24.82 -11.20 19.09
CA THR A 219 24.16 -11.30 17.81
C THR A 219 22.64 -11.37 18.00
N SER A 220 21.88 -11.22 16.92
CA SER A 220 20.43 -11.40 16.94
C SER A 220 19.98 -12.83 17.36
N ALA A 221 20.91 -13.79 17.41
CA ALA A 221 20.67 -15.15 17.87
C ALA A 221 21.02 -15.35 19.36
N SER A 222 21.59 -14.31 20.02
CA SER A 222 21.91 -14.39 21.45
C SER A 222 20.64 -14.37 22.28
N THR A 223 20.48 -15.34 23.17
CA THR A 223 19.33 -15.43 24.07
C THR A 223 19.59 -14.64 25.36
N ILE A 224 18.52 -14.33 26.13
CA ILE A 224 18.66 -13.70 27.46
C ILE A 224 19.53 -14.56 28.39
N ARG A 225 19.55 -15.90 28.18
CA ARG A 225 20.38 -16.82 28.94
C ARG A 225 21.87 -16.62 28.67
N ASP A 226 22.24 -16.17 27.47
CA ASP A 226 23.62 -15.89 27.07
C ASP A 226 24.12 -14.55 27.63
N LEU A 227 23.20 -13.75 28.21
CA LEU A 227 23.46 -12.45 28.80
C LEU A 227 23.49 -12.48 30.36
N MET A 228 23.12 -13.60 30.96
CA MET A 228 23.13 -13.84 32.42
C MET A 228 24.33 -14.67 32.84
#